data_ff4aa3ad851ea702bc8c2dbd40ab6c30
#
_entry.id   ff4aa3ad851ea702bc8c2dbd40ab6c30
#
_cell.length_a   1.000
_cell.length_b   1.000
_cell.length_c   1.000
_cell.angle_alpha   90.00
_cell.angle_beta   90.00
_cell.angle_gamma   90.00
#
_symmetry.space_group_name_H-M   'P 1'
#
loop_
_entity.id
_entity.type
_entity.pdbx_description
1 polymer ?
#
loop_
_entity_poly.entity_id
_entity_poly.type
_entity_poly.pdbx_seq_one_letter_code
_entity_poly.pdbx_strand_id
1 'polypeptide(L)'
;VVQLPGVQDTAKAKDIIGRTATLELRMVDDSTEAMDALRGTGPVPFGTERFIDRGNGPIIVKRQVVLTGDSLSDAQPGFDENHQPAVHLTVDAKGGRIMKEVSRENVGKRMAILIFEKGKGEVVTAPNIRGELGNRFQISGAMTTEQASDTALLLRAGSLAAPMEIIEERTIGPSLGKENIAKGIASVTWGFVAVAAFMSVYYMLFGLFSSLALGFNILLLVAALSLMQATLSLPGIAAMALALGMAIDSNVLINERVREELRAGVSPQKAIELGYDRAWATILDSNVTTLIAGVSLLVFGSGPIKGFAVVHCLGILTSMFSSVVFSRALVNLWYGRQKKLKSVSIGQVWRPEGAEVPATTDAA
;
A
#
# COMPACT_ATOMS: atom_id res chain seq x y z
N VAL A 1 -11.65 -2.81 12.75
CA VAL A 1 -10.77 -1.68 13.11
C VAL A 1 -10.82 -0.66 11.98
N VAL A 2 -11.22 0.57 12.29
CA VAL A 2 -11.25 1.69 11.33
C VAL A 2 -10.00 2.54 11.59
N GLN A 3 -9.19 2.77 10.56
CA GLN A 3 -8.05 3.67 10.62
C GLN A 3 -8.35 4.89 9.75
N LEU A 4 -8.22 6.07 10.32
CA LEU A 4 -8.51 7.34 9.65
C LEU A 4 -7.24 8.20 9.59
N PRO A 5 -6.33 7.94 8.65
CA PRO A 5 -5.12 8.74 8.51
C PRO A 5 -5.47 10.16 8.07
N GLY A 6 -4.82 11.15 8.69
CA GLY A 6 -4.97 12.57 8.30
C GLY A 6 -6.20 13.30 8.83
N VAL A 7 -7.06 12.66 9.62
CA VAL A 7 -8.21 13.31 10.25
C VAL A 7 -7.72 14.17 11.44
N GLN A 8 -7.94 15.47 11.37
CA GLN A 8 -7.56 16.41 12.43
C GLN A 8 -8.64 16.55 13.50
N ASP A 9 -9.91 16.45 13.12
CA ASP A 9 -11.06 16.53 14.02
C ASP A 9 -11.61 15.13 14.32
N THR A 10 -11.15 14.56 15.43
CA THR A 10 -11.57 13.23 15.88
C THR A 10 -13.01 13.22 16.41
N ALA A 11 -13.52 14.34 16.92
CA ALA A 11 -14.89 14.43 17.42
C ALA A 11 -15.89 14.37 16.27
N LYS A 12 -15.61 15.10 15.17
CA LYS A 12 -16.42 15.07 13.95
C LYS A 12 -16.36 13.68 13.29
N ALA A 13 -15.19 13.04 13.24
CA ALA A 13 -15.05 11.69 12.73
C ALA A 13 -15.85 10.65 13.53
N LYS A 14 -15.84 10.74 14.84
CA LYS A 14 -16.65 9.88 15.73
C LYS A 14 -18.15 10.05 15.51
N ASP A 15 -18.61 11.29 15.44
CA ASP A 15 -20.03 11.60 15.21
C ASP A 15 -20.49 10.98 13.88
N ILE A 16 -19.65 11.05 12.84
CA ILE A 16 -19.95 10.48 11.52
C ILE A 16 -19.95 8.94 11.56
N ILE A 17 -18.95 8.31 12.19
CA ILE A 17 -18.82 6.84 12.24
C ILE A 17 -19.85 6.21 13.18
N GLY A 18 -20.20 6.90 14.26
CA GLY A 18 -21.22 6.44 15.21
C GLY A 18 -22.67 6.53 14.70
N ARG A 19 -22.89 7.19 13.56
CA ARG A 19 -24.20 7.27 12.95
C ARG A 19 -24.52 5.97 12.21
N THR A 20 -25.57 5.28 12.58
CA THR A 20 -26.19 4.22 11.76
C THR A 20 -26.82 4.88 10.55
N ALA A 21 -26.05 5.01 9.49
CA ALA A 21 -26.52 5.60 8.24
C ALA A 21 -26.49 4.55 7.12
N THR A 22 -27.53 4.44 6.35
CA THR A 22 -27.53 3.66 5.11
C THR A 22 -27.27 4.56 3.92
N LEU A 23 -26.36 4.16 3.05
CA LEU A 23 -26.07 4.87 1.82
C LEU A 23 -26.93 4.35 0.69
N GLU A 24 -27.48 5.25 -0.09
CA GLU A 24 -28.19 4.92 -1.34
C GLU A 24 -27.80 5.86 -2.47
N LEU A 25 -27.58 5.29 -3.66
CA LEU A 25 -27.43 6.02 -4.90
C LEU A 25 -28.75 5.98 -5.65
N ARG A 26 -29.28 7.12 -6.01
CA ARG A 26 -30.55 7.27 -6.73
C ARG A 26 -30.42 8.31 -7.84
N MET A 27 -31.19 8.17 -8.91
CA MET A 27 -31.23 9.15 -9.99
C MET A 27 -32.00 10.41 -9.57
N VAL A 28 -31.50 11.57 -9.93
CA VAL A 28 -32.21 12.83 -9.78
C VAL A 28 -33.27 12.94 -10.88
N ASP A 29 -34.43 13.50 -10.55
CA ASP A 29 -35.46 13.85 -11.51
C ASP A 29 -35.36 15.34 -11.85
N ASP A 30 -34.88 15.61 -13.05
CA ASP A 30 -34.72 16.95 -13.59
C ASP A 30 -35.84 17.31 -14.60
N SER A 31 -36.97 16.57 -14.56
CA SER A 31 -38.13 16.85 -15.42
C SER A 31 -38.77 18.23 -15.13
N THR A 32 -39.49 18.77 -16.09
CA THR A 32 -40.24 20.03 -15.91
C THR A 32 -41.20 19.95 -14.74
N GLU A 33 -41.87 18.82 -14.56
CA GLU A 33 -42.80 18.58 -13.46
C GLU A 33 -42.07 18.60 -12.10
N ALA A 34 -40.86 17.99 -12.00
CA ALA A 34 -40.04 18.03 -10.81
C ALA A 34 -39.56 19.46 -10.50
N MET A 35 -39.18 20.23 -11.52
CA MET A 35 -38.80 21.65 -11.37
C MET A 35 -39.95 22.52 -10.88
N ASP A 36 -41.18 22.29 -11.40
CA ASP A 36 -42.38 23.01 -10.95
C ASP A 36 -42.74 22.63 -9.49
N ALA A 37 -42.58 21.38 -9.11
CA ALA A 37 -42.74 20.93 -7.72
C ALA A 37 -41.72 21.59 -6.78
N LEU A 38 -40.48 21.81 -7.22
CA LEU A 38 -39.47 22.54 -6.43
C LEU A 38 -39.81 24.02 -6.25
N ARG A 39 -40.42 24.65 -7.25
CA ARG A 39 -40.90 26.04 -7.21
C ARG A 39 -42.19 26.21 -6.42
N GLY A 40 -42.84 25.12 -6.02
CA GLY A 40 -44.10 25.13 -5.30
C GLY A 40 -45.34 25.34 -6.19
N THR A 41 -45.17 25.21 -7.50
CA THR A 41 -46.25 25.43 -8.51
C THR A 41 -46.90 24.11 -8.94
N GLY A 42 -46.37 22.95 -8.54
CA GLY A 42 -46.90 21.63 -8.89
C GLY A 42 -46.73 20.60 -7.78
N PRO A 43 -47.45 19.45 -7.88
CA PRO A 43 -47.26 18.33 -6.97
C PRO A 43 -45.94 17.60 -7.26
N VAL A 44 -45.40 16.90 -6.27
CA VAL A 44 -44.20 16.01 -6.43
C VAL A 44 -44.56 14.87 -7.38
N PRO A 45 -43.79 14.62 -8.46
CA PRO A 45 -44.07 13.58 -9.44
C PRO A 45 -44.16 12.20 -8.80
N PHE A 46 -45.05 11.37 -9.35
CA PHE A 46 -45.21 10.01 -8.86
C PHE A 46 -43.89 9.20 -8.97
N GLY A 47 -43.53 8.45 -7.93
CA GLY A 47 -42.30 7.65 -7.91
C GLY A 47 -41.03 8.46 -7.56
N THR A 48 -41.21 9.71 -7.10
CA THR A 48 -40.10 10.55 -6.62
C THR A 48 -40.29 10.99 -5.17
N GLU A 49 -39.24 11.53 -4.58
CA GLU A 49 -39.19 12.07 -3.23
C GLU A 49 -38.36 13.32 -3.19
N ARG A 50 -38.75 14.26 -2.30
CA ARG A 50 -38.07 15.54 -2.10
C ARG A 50 -37.06 15.40 -0.96
N PHE A 51 -35.82 15.76 -1.22
CA PHE A 51 -34.72 15.81 -0.25
C PHE A 51 -34.09 17.19 -0.21
N ILE A 52 -33.21 17.41 0.77
CA ILE A 52 -32.41 18.62 0.89
C ILE A 52 -30.97 18.25 0.55
N ASP A 53 -30.40 18.93 -0.43
CA ASP A 53 -28.97 18.85 -0.76
C ASP A 53 -28.22 19.86 0.12
N ARG A 54 -27.17 19.41 0.79
CA ARG A 54 -26.36 20.23 1.72
C ARG A 54 -25.80 21.51 1.11
N GLY A 55 -25.57 21.54 -0.19
CA GLY A 55 -24.96 22.68 -0.88
C GLY A 55 -25.92 23.50 -1.76
N ASN A 56 -27.03 22.92 -2.25
CA ASN A 56 -27.79 23.46 -3.37
C ASN A 56 -29.30 23.60 -3.10
N GLY A 57 -29.78 23.26 -1.90
CA GLY A 57 -31.18 23.38 -1.54
C GLY A 57 -32.04 22.16 -1.88
N PRO A 58 -33.36 22.27 -2.05
CA PRO A 58 -34.22 21.13 -2.27
C PRO A 58 -34.03 20.50 -3.65
N ILE A 59 -34.06 19.17 -3.69
CA ILE A 59 -33.87 18.35 -4.88
C ILE A 59 -34.91 17.22 -4.92
N ILE A 60 -35.34 16.83 -6.12
CA ILE A 60 -36.26 15.70 -6.31
C ILE A 60 -35.49 14.52 -6.87
N VAL A 61 -35.64 13.39 -6.20
CA VAL A 61 -34.87 12.15 -6.45
C VAL A 61 -35.84 10.99 -6.67
N LYS A 62 -35.56 10.12 -7.62
CA LYS A 62 -36.36 8.94 -7.89
C LYS A 62 -36.32 7.98 -6.70
N ARG A 63 -37.41 7.32 -6.39
CA ARG A 63 -37.48 6.29 -5.31
C ARG A 63 -36.65 5.06 -5.62
N GLN A 64 -36.46 4.77 -6.91
CA GLN A 64 -35.69 3.62 -7.34
C GLN A 64 -34.23 3.76 -6.91
N VAL A 65 -33.77 2.84 -6.05
CA VAL A 65 -32.37 2.75 -5.61
C VAL A 65 -31.56 2.07 -6.71
N VAL A 66 -30.48 2.74 -7.13
CA VAL A 66 -29.53 2.21 -8.10
C VAL A 66 -28.53 1.31 -7.41
N LEU A 67 -27.98 1.76 -6.27
CA LEU A 67 -26.98 1.03 -5.49
C LEU A 67 -27.14 1.37 -4.02
N THR A 68 -26.91 0.38 -3.15
CA THR A 68 -26.85 0.54 -1.70
C THR A 68 -25.40 0.55 -1.21
N GLY A 69 -25.19 1.04 0.00
CA GLY A 69 -23.86 1.07 0.64
C GLY A 69 -23.17 -0.29 0.73
N ASP A 70 -23.92 -1.39 0.76
CA ASP A 70 -23.36 -2.75 0.83
C ASP A 70 -22.45 -3.09 -0.36
N SER A 71 -22.67 -2.47 -1.51
CA SER A 71 -21.85 -2.65 -2.70
C SER A 71 -20.62 -1.72 -2.74
N LEU A 72 -20.51 -0.77 -1.83
CA LEU A 72 -19.35 0.13 -1.73
C LEU A 72 -18.23 -0.54 -0.93
N SER A 73 -17.12 -0.82 -1.59
CA SER A 73 -15.95 -1.45 -0.96
C SER A 73 -15.01 -0.44 -0.32
N ASP A 74 -14.85 0.75 -0.92
CA ASP A 74 -13.98 1.81 -0.38
C ASP A 74 -14.34 3.19 -0.95
N ALA A 75 -14.01 4.24 -0.17
CA ALA A 75 -14.12 5.64 -0.59
C ALA A 75 -12.90 6.42 -0.07
N GLN A 76 -12.15 7.07 -0.95
CA GLN A 76 -10.93 7.80 -0.60
C GLN A 76 -10.96 9.22 -1.14
N PRO A 77 -10.56 10.24 -0.33
CA PRO A 77 -10.34 11.57 -0.86
C PRO A 77 -9.09 11.59 -1.74
N GLY A 78 -9.11 12.37 -2.80
CA GLY A 78 -8.00 12.51 -3.74
C GLY A 78 -8.16 13.72 -4.63
N PHE A 79 -7.53 13.68 -5.79
CA PHE A 79 -7.64 14.72 -6.81
C PHE A 79 -8.03 14.11 -8.15
N ASP A 80 -8.75 14.85 -8.96
CA ASP A 80 -9.07 14.47 -10.34
C ASP A 80 -7.88 14.77 -11.29
N GLU A 81 -8.05 14.46 -12.57
CA GLU A 81 -7.05 14.72 -13.62
C GLU A 81 -6.67 16.22 -13.76
N ASN A 82 -7.53 17.11 -13.28
CA ASN A 82 -7.33 18.57 -13.30
C ASN A 82 -6.80 19.10 -11.95
N HIS A 83 -6.33 18.22 -11.05
CA HIS A 83 -5.87 18.55 -9.70
C HIS A 83 -6.95 19.22 -8.83
N GLN A 84 -8.24 19.01 -9.15
CA GLN A 84 -9.35 19.43 -8.30
C GLN A 84 -9.68 18.36 -7.27
N PRO A 85 -10.08 18.74 -6.04
CA PRO A 85 -10.48 17.78 -5.01
C PRO A 85 -11.59 16.86 -5.51
N ALA A 86 -11.42 15.56 -5.29
CA ALA A 86 -12.32 14.50 -5.73
C ALA A 86 -12.41 13.39 -4.68
N VAL A 87 -13.45 12.54 -4.79
CA VAL A 87 -13.60 11.33 -3.99
C VAL A 87 -13.56 10.14 -4.93
N HIS A 88 -12.62 9.25 -4.72
CA HIS A 88 -12.49 7.99 -5.46
C HIS A 88 -13.30 6.91 -4.78
N LEU A 89 -14.19 6.27 -5.53
CA LEU A 89 -15.06 5.21 -5.06
C LEU A 89 -14.67 3.88 -5.70
N THR A 90 -14.70 2.83 -4.89
CA THR A 90 -14.54 1.44 -5.35
C THR A 90 -15.76 0.65 -4.92
N VAL A 91 -16.42 -0.01 -5.87
CA VAL A 91 -17.57 -0.87 -5.63
C VAL A 91 -17.22 -2.32 -5.95
N ASP A 92 -17.99 -3.26 -5.40
CA ASP A 92 -17.84 -4.67 -5.68
C ASP A 92 -18.18 -5.02 -7.15
N ALA A 93 -17.96 -6.27 -7.55
CA ALA A 93 -18.20 -6.71 -8.93
C ALA A 93 -19.68 -6.62 -9.35
N LYS A 94 -20.62 -6.73 -8.41
CA LYS A 94 -22.06 -6.58 -8.65
C LYS A 94 -22.41 -5.12 -8.86
N GLY A 95 -21.96 -4.26 -7.95
CA GLY A 95 -22.16 -2.82 -8.02
C GLY A 95 -21.54 -2.21 -9.29
N GLY A 96 -20.35 -2.67 -9.68
CA GLY A 96 -19.70 -2.22 -10.92
C GLY A 96 -20.51 -2.52 -12.17
N ARG A 97 -21.17 -3.70 -12.25
CA ARG A 97 -22.05 -4.03 -13.37
C ARG A 97 -23.29 -3.13 -13.42
N ILE A 98 -23.93 -2.92 -12.27
CA ILE A 98 -25.10 -2.03 -12.15
C ILE A 98 -24.72 -0.59 -12.53
N MET A 99 -23.59 -0.10 -11.98
CA MET A 99 -23.10 1.25 -12.27
C MET A 99 -22.79 1.44 -13.76
N LYS A 100 -22.20 0.43 -14.41
CA LYS A 100 -21.89 0.44 -15.83
C LYS A 100 -23.16 0.57 -16.68
N GLU A 101 -24.18 -0.25 -16.40
CA GLU A 101 -25.44 -0.25 -17.10
C GLU A 101 -26.19 1.09 -16.93
N VAL A 102 -26.41 1.51 -15.68
CA VAL A 102 -27.15 2.72 -15.35
C VAL A 102 -26.43 3.97 -15.87
N SER A 103 -25.10 4.06 -15.73
CA SER A 103 -24.37 5.24 -16.19
C SER A 103 -24.37 5.35 -17.71
N ARG A 104 -24.26 4.24 -18.45
CA ARG A 104 -24.33 4.24 -19.91
C ARG A 104 -25.66 4.82 -20.45
N GLU A 105 -26.77 4.51 -19.77
CA GLU A 105 -28.12 4.95 -20.18
C GLU A 105 -28.44 6.39 -19.72
N ASN A 106 -27.69 6.90 -18.74
CA ASN A 106 -27.99 8.17 -18.09
C ASN A 106 -26.84 9.18 -18.13
N VAL A 107 -25.98 9.11 -19.15
CA VAL A 107 -24.92 10.13 -19.35
C VAL A 107 -25.54 11.53 -19.46
N GLY A 108 -24.95 12.48 -18.75
CA GLY A 108 -25.42 13.86 -18.68
C GLY A 108 -26.49 14.14 -17.60
N LYS A 109 -27.08 13.10 -17.00
CA LYS A 109 -28.04 13.26 -15.89
C LYS A 109 -27.32 13.24 -14.54
N ARG A 110 -28.00 13.76 -13.51
CA ARG A 110 -27.48 13.79 -12.14
C ARG A 110 -27.83 12.50 -11.39
N MET A 111 -26.86 12.03 -10.59
CA MET A 111 -27.06 10.93 -9.65
C MET A 111 -26.84 11.44 -8.23
N ALA A 112 -27.85 11.34 -7.38
CA ALA A 112 -27.80 11.77 -6.00
C ALA A 112 -27.21 10.64 -5.11
N ILE A 113 -26.35 11.02 -4.19
CA ILE A 113 -25.83 10.17 -3.14
C ILE A 113 -26.53 10.60 -1.85
N LEU A 114 -27.34 9.69 -1.30
CA LEU A 114 -28.14 9.91 -0.11
C LEU A 114 -27.59 9.14 1.06
N ILE A 115 -27.68 9.75 2.23
CA ILE A 115 -27.45 9.09 3.51
C ILE A 115 -28.76 9.14 4.30
N PHE A 116 -29.21 7.98 4.75
CA PHE A 116 -30.39 7.85 5.60
C PHE A 116 -29.95 7.60 7.05
N GLU A 117 -30.27 8.54 7.93
CA GLU A 117 -30.05 8.42 9.37
C GLU A 117 -31.41 8.40 10.09
N LYS A 118 -31.68 7.33 10.84
CA LYS A 118 -32.95 7.17 11.59
C LYS A 118 -34.21 7.45 10.74
N GLY A 119 -34.17 7.03 9.47
CA GLY A 119 -35.29 7.21 8.54
C GLY A 119 -35.38 8.59 7.87
N LYS A 120 -34.48 9.52 8.18
CA LYS A 120 -34.36 10.82 7.50
C LYS A 120 -33.25 10.74 6.45
N GLY A 121 -33.60 10.96 5.19
CA GLY A 121 -32.66 10.99 4.09
C GLY A 121 -32.14 12.41 3.83
N GLU A 122 -30.85 12.54 3.61
CA GLU A 122 -30.19 13.79 3.21
C GLU A 122 -29.29 13.52 2.00
N VAL A 123 -29.29 14.42 1.02
CA VAL A 123 -28.40 14.33 -0.13
C VAL A 123 -27.04 14.94 0.22
N VAL A 124 -26.00 14.12 0.14
CA VAL A 124 -24.61 14.57 0.37
C VAL A 124 -24.10 15.36 -0.83
N THR A 125 -24.36 14.83 -2.03
CA THR A 125 -23.96 15.43 -3.30
C THR A 125 -24.77 14.82 -4.45
N ALA A 126 -24.91 15.55 -5.55
CA ALA A 126 -25.64 15.09 -6.74
C ALA A 126 -24.85 15.42 -8.02
N PRO A 127 -23.71 14.72 -8.28
CA PRO A 127 -22.87 14.95 -9.44
C PRO A 127 -23.54 14.52 -10.75
N ASN A 128 -23.07 15.11 -11.87
CA ASN A 128 -23.41 14.67 -13.22
C ASN A 128 -22.64 13.41 -13.62
N ILE A 129 -23.31 12.46 -14.25
CA ILE A 129 -22.70 11.30 -14.89
C ILE A 129 -22.01 11.78 -16.17
N ARG A 130 -20.67 11.76 -16.20
CA ARG A 130 -19.88 12.25 -17.35
C ARG A 130 -19.59 11.17 -18.39
N GLY A 131 -19.76 9.90 -18.04
CA GLY A 131 -19.49 8.75 -18.91
C GLY A 131 -19.83 7.44 -18.25
N GLU A 132 -19.49 6.33 -18.91
CA GLU A 132 -19.68 4.98 -18.39
C GLU A 132 -18.80 4.74 -17.17
N LEU A 133 -19.41 4.32 -16.06
CA LEU A 133 -18.76 4.07 -14.78
C LEU A 133 -18.52 2.56 -14.60
N GLY A 134 -17.33 2.19 -14.11
CA GLY A 134 -16.98 0.80 -13.82
C GLY A 134 -16.95 0.52 -12.32
N ASN A 135 -16.09 -0.44 -11.92
CA ASN A 135 -15.88 -0.78 -10.50
C ASN A 135 -15.17 0.33 -9.72
N ARG A 136 -14.50 1.22 -10.41
CA ARG A 136 -13.84 2.41 -9.83
C ARG A 136 -14.30 3.64 -10.59
N PHE A 137 -14.73 4.64 -9.87
CA PHE A 137 -15.13 5.92 -10.42
C PHE A 137 -14.87 7.03 -9.41
N GLN A 138 -14.92 8.25 -9.86
CA GLN A 138 -14.68 9.39 -9.00
C GLN A 138 -15.87 10.36 -9.02
N ILE A 139 -16.08 11.01 -7.89
CA ILE A 139 -16.99 12.15 -7.75
C ILE A 139 -16.09 13.38 -7.74
N SER A 140 -16.22 14.22 -8.75
CA SER A 140 -15.52 15.50 -8.83
C SER A 140 -16.53 16.62 -9.03
N GLY A 141 -16.21 17.82 -8.56
CA GLY A 141 -17.06 19.01 -8.67
C GLY A 141 -16.45 20.17 -7.90
N ALA A 142 -17.22 21.25 -7.73
CA ALA A 142 -16.79 22.40 -6.95
C ALA A 142 -16.82 22.06 -5.45
N MET A 143 -15.85 21.25 -4.97
CA MET A 143 -15.68 20.92 -3.56
C MET A 143 -14.29 21.31 -3.08
N THR A 144 -14.18 21.64 -1.81
CA THR A 144 -12.88 21.86 -1.17
C THR A 144 -12.24 20.51 -0.75
N THR A 145 -10.95 20.52 -0.46
CA THR A 145 -10.23 19.32 0.05
C THR A 145 -10.87 18.80 1.34
N GLU A 146 -11.34 19.70 2.21
CA GLU A 146 -12.04 19.32 3.43
C GLU A 146 -13.38 18.64 3.12
N GLN A 147 -14.17 19.21 2.20
CA GLN A 147 -15.44 18.62 1.76
C GLN A 147 -15.24 17.25 1.10
N ALA A 148 -14.20 17.07 0.30
CA ALA A 148 -13.85 15.78 -0.29
C ALA A 148 -13.51 14.74 0.79
N SER A 149 -12.74 15.14 1.81
CA SER A 149 -12.40 14.29 2.95
C SER A 149 -13.63 13.90 3.77
N ASP A 150 -14.48 14.88 4.10
CA ASP A 150 -15.73 14.64 4.83
C ASP A 150 -16.68 13.71 4.06
N THR A 151 -16.83 13.96 2.74
CA THR A 151 -17.66 13.12 1.87
C THR A 151 -17.13 11.69 1.80
N ALA A 152 -15.82 11.50 1.62
CA ALA A 152 -15.22 10.16 1.63
C ALA A 152 -15.47 9.43 2.94
N LEU A 153 -15.35 10.13 4.08
CA LEU A 153 -15.60 9.58 5.39
C LEU A 153 -17.08 9.19 5.59
N LEU A 154 -18.01 10.04 5.16
CA LEU A 154 -19.44 9.76 5.20
C LEU A 154 -19.82 8.55 4.34
N LEU A 155 -19.27 8.47 3.12
CA LEU A 155 -19.52 7.34 2.21
C LEU A 155 -18.98 6.03 2.79
N ARG A 156 -17.81 6.07 3.42
CA ARG A 156 -17.23 4.91 4.12
C ARG A 156 -18.08 4.48 5.33
N ALA A 157 -18.56 5.43 6.11
CA ALA A 157 -19.45 5.16 7.23
C ALA A 157 -20.79 4.58 6.79
N GLY A 158 -21.37 5.12 5.72
CA GLY A 158 -22.64 4.64 5.14
C GLY A 158 -22.59 3.30 4.42
N SER A 159 -21.38 2.75 4.19
CA SER A 159 -21.19 1.39 3.68
C SER A 159 -21.25 0.28 4.75
N LEU A 160 -21.35 0.65 6.03
CA LEU A 160 -21.38 -0.30 7.14
C LEU A 160 -22.81 -0.82 7.35
N ALA A 161 -22.97 -2.12 7.19
CA ALA A 161 -24.27 -2.81 7.28
C ALA A 161 -24.82 -2.94 8.73
N ALA A 162 -24.02 -2.62 9.75
CA ALA A 162 -24.39 -2.75 11.16
C ALA A 162 -23.95 -1.53 11.98
N PRO A 163 -24.69 -1.18 13.05
CA PRO A 163 -24.29 -0.13 13.97
C PRO A 163 -22.97 -0.50 14.65
N MET A 164 -22.03 0.45 14.70
CA MET A 164 -20.75 0.28 15.36
C MET A 164 -20.75 0.94 16.73
N GLU A 165 -20.29 0.21 17.74
CA GLU A 165 -19.94 0.79 19.05
C GLU A 165 -18.43 0.97 19.13
N ILE A 166 -17.99 2.16 19.57
CA ILE A 166 -16.57 2.45 19.77
C ILE A 166 -16.14 1.81 21.08
N ILE A 167 -15.47 0.65 20.99
CA ILE A 167 -14.96 -0.09 22.16
C ILE A 167 -13.61 0.49 22.61
N GLU A 168 -12.76 0.89 21.69
CA GLU A 168 -11.44 1.45 21.99
C GLU A 168 -11.13 2.56 20.97
N GLU A 169 -10.58 3.65 21.46
CA GLU A 169 -10.11 4.76 20.66
C GLU A 169 -8.65 5.06 20.98
N ARG A 170 -7.84 5.19 19.94
CA ARG A 170 -6.47 5.70 20.03
C ARG A 170 -6.28 6.86 19.08
N THR A 171 -6.19 8.05 19.63
CA THR A 171 -5.85 9.25 18.87
C THR A 171 -4.35 9.51 19.00
N ILE A 172 -3.63 9.43 17.88
CA ILE A 172 -2.21 9.84 17.81
C ILE A 172 -2.20 11.24 17.20
N GLY A 173 -1.92 12.24 18.06
CA GLY A 173 -1.86 13.62 17.63
C GLY A 173 -0.73 13.87 16.60
N PRO A 174 -0.83 14.93 15.78
CA PRO A 174 0.15 15.24 14.73
C PRO A 174 1.58 15.39 15.24
N SER A 175 1.76 15.86 16.49
CA SER A 175 3.07 16.00 17.14
C SER A 175 3.69 14.64 17.45
N LEU A 176 2.93 13.72 18.03
CA LEU A 176 3.38 12.35 18.31
C LEU A 176 3.63 11.57 17.03
N GLY A 177 2.83 11.78 16.00
CA GLY A 177 3.05 11.19 14.69
C GLY A 177 4.37 11.63 14.08
N LYS A 178 4.68 12.93 14.09
CA LYS A 178 5.96 13.48 13.58
C LYS A 178 7.15 12.96 14.38
N GLU A 179 7.05 12.91 15.70
CA GLU A 179 8.14 12.41 16.56
C GLU A 179 8.40 10.92 16.32
N ASN A 180 7.35 10.10 16.21
CA ASN A 180 7.46 8.67 15.95
C ASN A 180 8.05 8.38 14.55
N ILE A 181 7.65 9.14 13.53
CA ILE A 181 8.22 9.05 12.18
C ILE A 181 9.70 9.43 12.21
N ALA A 182 10.06 10.55 12.86
CA ALA A 182 11.45 10.99 12.96
C ALA A 182 12.33 9.96 13.69
N LYS A 183 11.86 9.41 14.82
CA LYS A 183 12.55 8.33 15.54
C LYS A 183 12.65 7.06 14.72
N GLY A 184 11.59 6.68 14.00
CA GLY A 184 11.57 5.50 13.14
C GLY A 184 12.57 5.63 11.98
N ILE A 185 12.57 6.75 11.27
CA ILE A 185 13.55 7.03 10.21
C ILE A 185 14.97 7.04 10.76
N ALA A 186 15.19 7.70 11.90
CA ALA A 186 16.50 7.72 12.55
C ALA A 186 16.97 6.31 12.91
N SER A 187 16.10 5.46 13.47
CA SER A 187 16.43 4.07 13.84
C SER A 187 16.80 3.25 12.60
N VAL A 188 16.02 3.33 11.51
CA VAL A 188 16.32 2.63 10.25
C VAL A 188 17.63 3.14 9.65
N THR A 189 17.87 4.46 9.66
CA THR A 189 19.10 5.06 9.12
C THR A 189 20.32 4.64 9.92
N TRP A 190 20.29 4.75 11.24
CA TRP A 190 21.42 4.32 12.09
C TRP A 190 21.66 2.82 12.04
N GLY A 191 20.57 2.02 12.00
CA GLY A 191 20.66 0.59 11.77
C GLY A 191 21.34 0.25 10.44
N PHE A 192 20.93 0.92 9.35
CA PHE A 192 21.55 0.77 8.03
C PHE A 192 23.04 1.14 8.06
N VAL A 193 23.40 2.28 8.64
CA VAL A 193 24.80 2.75 8.72
C VAL A 193 25.66 1.77 9.51
N ALA A 194 25.19 1.31 10.68
CA ALA A 194 25.92 0.36 11.51
C ALA A 194 26.17 -0.95 10.77
N VAL A 195 25.15 -1.45 10.11
CA VAL A 195 25.25 -2.68 9.33
C VAL A 195 26.14 -2.51 8.10
N ALA A 196 25.99 -1.42 7.34
CA ALA A 196 26.83 -1.15 6.17
C ALA A 196 28.32 -1.01 6.56
N ALA A 197 28.60 -0.36 7.70
CA ALA A 197 29.94 -0.27 8.25
C ALA A 197 30.50 -1.66 8.63
N PHE A 198 29.72 -2.45 9.37
CA PHE A 198 30.12 -3.81 9.74
C PHE A 198 30.40 -4.68 8.50
N MET A 199 29.48 -4.69 7.53
CA MET A 199 29.64 -5.46 6.30
C MET A 199 30.85 -5.04 5.49
N SER A 200 31.09 -3.73 5.37
CA SER A 200 32.24 -3.17 4.63
C SER A 200 33.55 -3.53 5.29
N VAL A 201 33.63 -3.53 6.62
CA VAL A 201 34.84 -3.93 7.36
C VAL A 201 35.07 -5.44 7.29
N TYR A 202 34.02 -6.24 7.49
CA TYR A 202 34.14 -7.69 7.59
C TYR A 202 34.28 -8.40 6.24
N TYR A 203 33.55 -7.95 5.20
CA TYR A 203 33.56 -8.52 3.85
C TYR A 203 34.27 -7.64 2.81
N MET A 204 34.83 -6.53 3.21
CA MET A 204 35.54 -5.60 2.33
C MET A 204 34.69 -5.16 1.11
N LEU A 205 35.17 -5.41 -0.12
CA LEU A 205 34.46 -4.99 -1.33
C LEU A 205 33.11 -5.70 -1.54
N PHE A 206 33.04 -6.97 -1.16
CA PHE A 206 31.75 -7.70 -1.15
C PHE A 206 30.78 -7.13 -0.13
N GLY A 207 31.28 -6.65 1.01
CA GLY A 207 30.47 -5.92 2.00
C GLY A 207 29.94 -4.60 1.47
N LEU A 208 30.71 -3.88 0.66
CA LEU A 208 30.27 -2.67 0.01
C LEU A 208 29.14 -2.96 -1.01
N PHE A 209 29.27 -4.02 -1.83
CA PHE A 209 28.21 -4.45 -2.75
C PHE A 209 26.94 -4.87 -1.99
N SER A 210 27.09 -5.61 -0.91
CA SER A 210 25.97 -5.98 -0.03
C SER A 210 25.28 -4.75 0.58
N SER A 211 26.05 -3.74 0.98
CA SER A 211 25.53 -2.49 1.53
C SER A 211 24.78 -1.68 0.48
N LEU A 212 25.28 -1.63 -0.76
CA LEU A 212 24.58 -1.01 -1.88
C LEU A 212 23.28 -1.75 -2.23
N ALA A 213 23.32 -3.09 -2.21
CA ALA A 213 22.13 -3.91 -2.43
C ALA A 213 21.08 -3.69 -1.33
N LEU A 214 21.52 -3.51 -0.08
CA LEU A 214 20.65 -3.18 1.03
C LEU A 214 20.01 -1.79 0.90
N GLY A 215 20.79 -0.78 0.50
CA GLY A 215 20.27 0.57 0.19
C GLY A 215 19.24 0.53 -0.94
N PHE A 216 19.51 -0.24 -1.99
CA PHE A 216 18.57 -0.46 -3.09
C PHE A 216 17.30 -1.19 -2.64
N ASN A 217 17.42 -2.16 -1.73
CA ASN A 217 16.27 -2.83 -1.13
C ASN A 217 15.33 -1.86 -0.40
N ILE A 218 15.89 -0.96 0.43
CA ILE A 218 15.08 0.07 1.12
C ILE A 218 14.36 0.95 0.09
N LEU A 219 15.07 1.39 -0.95
CA LEU A 219 14.48 2.19 -2.02
C LEU A 219 13.32 1.47 -2.71
N LEU A 220 13.51 0.19 -3.07
CA LEU A 220 12.46 -0.63 -3.68
C LEU A 220 11.26 -0.82 -2.74
N LEU A 221 11.51 -1.08 -1.46
CA LEU A 221 10.47 -1.25 -0.46
C LEU A 221 9.63 0.02 -0.32
N VAL A 222 10.29 1.18 -0.18
CA VAL A 222 9.60 2.47 -0.09
C VAL A 222 8.82 2.77 -1.38
N ALA A 223 9.41 2.50 -2.55
CA ALA A 223 8.74 2.66 -3.84
C ALA A 223 7.50 1.77 -3.96
N ALA A 224 7.59 0.51 -3.56
CA ALA A 224 6.46 -0.43 -3.58
C ALA A 224 5.34 0.00 -2.63
N LEU A 225 5.67 0.43 -1.40
CA LEU A 225 4.71 0.96 -0.44
C LEU A 225 4.03 2.24 -0.96
N SER A 226 4.80 3.13 -1.60
CA SER A 226 4.28 4.35 -2.20
C SER A 226 3.34 4.06 -3.38
N LEU A 227 3.70 3.11 -4.24
CA LEU A 227 2.85 2.69 -5.37
C LEU A 227 1.52 2.08 -4.91
N MET A 228 1.55 1.32 -3.81
CA MET A 228 0.34 0.75 -3.20
C MET A 228 -0.42 1.75 -2.33
N GLN A 229 0.08 2.97 -2.17
CA GLN A 229 -0.47 3.97 -1.24
C GLN A 229 -0.72 3.42 0.16
N ALA A 230 0.14 2.51 0.61
CA ALA A 230 0.03 1.88 1.91
C ALA A 230 0.33 2.88 3.03
N THR A 231 -0.56 2.95 4.01
CA THR A 231 -0.36 3.79 5.20
C THR A 231 0.71 3.20 6.09
N LEU A 232 1.78 3.95 6.34
CA LEU A 232 2.88 3.52 7.20
C LEU A 232 2.51 3.72 8.68
N SER A 233 2.11 2.64 9.34
CA SER A 233 1.85 2.61 10.78
C SER A 233 3.13 2.38 11.59
N LEU A 234 3.11 2.62 12.91
CA LEU A 234 4.25 2.30 13.80
C LEU A 234 4.72 0.84 13.66
N PRO A 235 3.83 -0.18 13.67
CA PRO A 235 4.22 -1.55 13.37
C PRO A 235 4.79 -1.73 11.96
N GLY A 236 4.35 -0.94 10.97
CA GLY A 236 4.91 -0.93 9.62
C GLY A 236 6.36 -0.43 9.60
N ILE A 237 6.68 0.61 10.38
CA ILE A 237 8.07 1.09 10.53
C ILE A 237 8.93 0.00 11.20
N ALA A 238 8.41 -0.68 12.22
CA ALA A 238 9.12 -1.81 12.84
C ALA A 238 9.35 -2.97 11.85
N ALA A 239 8.37 -3.25 10.97
CA ALA A 239 8.54 -4.23 9.90
C ALA A 239 9.61 -3.83 8.88
N MET A 240 9.76 -2.53 8.58
CA MET A 240 10.88 -2.05 7.73
C MET A 240 12.23 -2.32 8.36
N ALA A 241 12.38 -2.07 9.67
CA ALA A 241 13.62 -2.36 10.39
C ALA A 241 13.91 -3.88 10.42
N LEU A 242 12.89 -4.70 10.60
CA LEU A 242 13.01 -6.16 10.52
C LEU A 242 13.39 -6.63 9.11
N ALA A 243 12.76 -6.09 8.07
CA ALA A 243 13.07 -6.40 6.67
C ALA A 243 14.53 -6.07 6.32
N LEU A 244 15.09 -5.02 6.92
CA LEU A 244 16.49 -4.64 6.76
C LEU A 244 17.43 -5.72 7.34
N GLY A 245 17.09 -6.28 8.50
CA GLY A 245 17.83 -7.40 9.11
C GLY A 245 17.80 -8.66 8.25
N MET A 246 16.63 -9.03 7.73
CA MET A 246 16.48 -10.21 6.86
C MET A 246 17.19 -10.04 5.50
N ALA A 247 17.17 -8.82 4.95
CA ALA A 247 17.86 -8.53 3.69
C ALA A 247 19.39 -8.69 3.81
N ILE A 248 19.95 -8.34 4.96
CA ILE A 248 21.37 -8.57 5.24
C ILE A 248 21.70 -10.03 5.34
N ASP A 249 20.89 -10.81 6.03
CA ASP A 249 21.16 -12.24 6.23
C ASP A 249 21.33 -12.96 4.89
N SER A 250 20.51 -12.64 3.89
CA SER A 250 20.64 -13.15 2.53
C SER A 250 22.00 -12.80 1.89
N ASN A 251 22.48 -11.56 2.07
CA ASN A 251 23.79 -11.14 1.55
C ASN A 251 24.95 -11.80 2.30
N VAL A 252 24.83 -11.93 3.62
CA VAL A 252 25.82 -12.65 4.46
C VAL A 252 25.93 -14.10 4.00
N LEU A 253 24.80 -14.77 3.78
CA LEU A 253 24.77 -16.15 3.32
C LEU A 253 25.48 -16.32 1.97
N ILE A 254 25.24 -15.42 1.02
CA ILE A 254 25.94 -15.41 -0.28
C ILE A 254 27.45 -15.23 -0.06
N ASN A 255 27.85 -14.24 0.73
CA ASN A 255 29.26 -13.94 0.97
C ASN A 255 29.98 -15.10 1.65
N GLU A 256 29.37 -15.72 2.66
CA GLU A 256 29.95 -16.90 3.32
C GLU A 256 30.05 -18.12 2.38
N ARG A 257 29.04 -18.31 1.52
CA ARG A 257 29.10 -19.40 0.53
C ARG A 257 30.22 -19.17 -0.49
N VAL A 258 30.43 -17.93 -0.94
CA VAL A 258 31.63 -17.61 -1.77
C VAL A 258 32.93 -17.89 -1.02
N ARG A 259 33.03 -17.55 0.28
CA ARG A 259 34.19 -17.87 1.12
C ARG A 259 34.44 -19.38 1.27
N GLU A 260 33.37 -20.17 1.44
CA GLU A 260 33.46 -21.63 1.50
C GLU A 260 34.05 -22.22 0.22
N GLU A 261 33.59 -21.77 -0.95
CA GLU A 261 34.13 -22.24 -2.23
C GLU A 261 35.61 -21.84 -2.42
N LEU A 262 35.98 -20.63 -1.97
CA LEU A 262 37.37 -20.18 -1.98
C LEU A 262 38.25 -21.01 -1.03
N ARG A 263 37.73 -21.43 0.14
CA ARG A 263 38.43 -22.35 1.07
C ARG A 263 38.63 -23.71 0.45
N ALA A 264 37.65 -24.19 -0.31
CA ALA A 264 37.73 -25.45 -1.04
C ALA A 264 38.69 -25.42 -2.24
N GLY A 265 39.38 -24.29 -2.50
CA GLY A 265 40.35 -24.14 -3.57
C GLY A 265 39.76 -23.87 -4.96
N VAL A 266 38.47 -23.57 -5.03
CA VAL A 266 37.81 -23.21 -6.30
C VAL A 266 38.32 -21.85 -6.82
N SER A 267 38.51 -21.73 -8.12
CA SER A 267 38.96 -20.47 -8.74
C SER A 267 38.04 -19.30 -8.37
N PRO A 268 38.55 -18.05 -8.19
CA PRO A 268 37.77 -16.91 -7.72
C PRO A 268 36.50 -16.63 -8.50
N GLN A 269 36.55 -16.72 -9.83
CA GLN A 269 35.37 -16.50 -10.67
C GLN A 269 34.31 -17.59 -10.47
N LYS A 270 34.75 -18.86 -10.41
CA LYS A 270 33.84 -19.99 -10.20
C LYS A 270 33.30 -20.03 -8.77
N ALA A 271 34.09 -19.61 -7.78
CA ALA A 271 33.62 -19.46 -6.40
C ALA A 271 32.51 -18.43 -6.25
N ILE A 272 32.56 -17.28 -6.97
CA ILE A 272 31.49 -16.31 -7.01
C ILE A 272 30.23 -16.96 -7.59
N GLU A 273 30.33 -17.58 -8.78
CA GLU A 273 29.19 -18.23 -9.44
C GLU A 273 28.53 -19.28 -8.54
N LEU A 274 29.30 -20.23 -8.03
CA LEU A 274 28.80 -21.29 -7.17
C LEU A 274 28.25 -20.78 -5.83
N GLY A 275 28.84 -19.70 -5.28
CA GLY A 275 28.37 -19.08 -4.05
C GLY A 275 26.95 -18.54 -4.20
N TYR A 276 26.68 -17.81 -5.28
CA TYR A 276 25.31 -17.33 -5.57
C TYR A 276 24.33 -18.47 -5.86
N ASP A 277 24.72 -19.44 -6.66
CA ASP A 277 23.85 -20.54 -7.08
C ASP A 277 23.47 -21.45 -5.91
N ARG A 278 24.44 -21.77 -5.02
CA ARG A 278 24.20 -22.60 -3.83
C ARG A 278 23.45 -21.85 -2.72
N ALA A 279 23.72 -20.56 -2.56
CA ALA A 279 23.00 -19.75 -1.59
C ALA A 279 21.53 -19.56 -1.96
N TRP A 280 21.21 -19.54 -3.27
CA TRP A 280 19.85 -19.29 -3.77
C TRP A 280 18.80 -20.24 -3.18
N ALA A 281 19.07 -21.54 -3.15
CA ALA A 281 18.13 -22.53 -2.63
C ALA A 281 17.78 -22.26 -1.15
N THR A 282 18.79 -21.99 -0.34
CA THR A 282 18.61 -21.70 1.10
C THR A 282 17.88 -20.37 1.32
N ILE A 283 18.23 -19.34 0.53
CA ILE A 283 17.55 -18.03 0.58
C ILE A 283 16.08 -18.19 0.20
N LEU A 284 15.78 -18.94 -0.85
CA LEU A 284 14.42 -19.18 -1.29
C LEU A 284 13.61 -19.91 -0.21
N ASP A 285 14.11 -21.00 0.34
CA ASP A 285 13.44 -21.79 1.37
C ASP A 285 13.11 -20.97 2.62
N SER A 286 14.08 -20.22 3.13
CA SER A 286 13.91 -19.37 4.30
C SER A 286 12.88 -18.26 4.05
N ASN A 287 12.99 -17.58 2.90
CA ASN A 287 12.08 -16.47 2.58
C ASN A 287 10.67 -16.95 2.25
N VAL A 288 10.49 -18.10 1.59
CA VAL A 288 9.16 -18.68 1.33
C VAL A 288 8.47 -19.03 2.64
N THR A 289 9.17 -19.66 3.59
CA THR A 289 8.61 -19.97 4.91
C THR A 289 8.16 -18.70 5.65
N THR A 290 9.00 -17.66 5.64
CA THR A 290 8.70 -16.39 6.27
C THR A 290 7.56 -15.66 5.55
N LEU A 291 7.51 -15.76 4.22
CA LEU A 291 6.43 -15.18 3.41
C LEU A 291 5.08 -15.83 3.71
N ILE A 292 5.03 -17.16 3.89
CA ILE A 292 3.81 -17.87 4.29
C ILE A 292 3.28 -17.33 5.64
N ALA A 293 4.17 -17.13 6.62
CA ALA A 293 3.79 -16.52 7.88
C ALA A 293 3.29 -15.07 7.70
N GLY A 294 3.97 -14.27 6.87
CA GLY A 294 3.55 -12.91 6.53
C GLY A 294 2.19 -12.86 5.85
N VAL A 295 1.93 -13.74 4.88
CA VAL A 295 0.63 -13.86 4.20
C VAL A 295 -0.46 -14.28 5.17
N SER A 296 -0.18 -15.20 6.09
CA SER A 296 -1.13 -15.58 7.13
C SER A 296 -1.51 -14.39 8.01
N LEU A 297 -0.53 -13.56 8.42
CA LEU A 297 -0.80 -12.32 9.14
C LEU A 297 -1.57 -11.29 8.29
N LEU A 298 -1.39 -11.28 6.98
CA LEU A 298 -2.11 -10.40 6.07
C LEU A 298 -3.59 -10.80 5.95
N VAL A 299 -3.87 -12.11 5.89
CA VAL A 299 -5.23 -12.66 5.72
C VAL A 299 -6.01 -12.61 7.03
N PHE A 300 -5.41 -13.08 8.13
CA PHE A 300 -6.09 -13.22 9.43
C PHE A 300 -5.84 -12.03 10.37
N GLY A 301 -4.86 -11.17 10.07
CA GLY A 301 -4.54 -10.01 10.88
C GLY A 301 -5.58 -8.91 10.76
N SER A 302 -5.69 -8.10 11.80
CA SER A 302 -6.57 -6.92 11.86
C SER A 302 -5.78 -5.66 12.22
N GLY A 303 -6.23 -4.50 11.74
CA GLY A 303 -5.68 -3.19 12.08
C GLY A 303 -4.16 -3.09 11.93
N PRO A 304 -3.43 -2.77 13.00
CA PRO A 304 -1.98 -2.56 12.97
C PRO A 304 -1.17 -3.78 12.51
N ILE A 305 -1.67 -5.01 12.78
CA ILE A 305 -1.02 -6.26 12.36
C ILE A 305 -1.04 -6.39 10.84
N LYS A 306 -2.12 -6.00 10.20
CA LYS A 306 -2.24 -6.02 8.75
C LYS A 306 -1.24 -5.06 8.07
N GLY A 307 -1.07 -3.85 8.65
CA GLY A 307 -0.06 -2.89 8.19
C GLY A 307 1.37 -3.41 8.31
N PHE A 308 1.69 -4.08 9.43
CA PHE A 308 2.96 -4.80 9.61
C PHE A 308 3.14 -5.87 8.54
N ALA A 309 2.13 -6.72 8.30
CA ALA A 309 2.20 -7.84 7.37
C ALA A 309 2.44 -7.39 5.91
N VAL A 310 1.81 -6.28 5.47
CA VAL A 310 2.04 -5.71 4.13
C VAL A 310 3.50 -5.34 3.95
N VAL A 311 4.06 -4.56 4.88
CA VAL A 311 5.47 -4.12 4.82
C VAL A 311 6.42 -5.31 4.87
N HIS A 312 6.11 -6.29 5.72
CA HIS A 312 6.92 -7.50 5.90
C HIS A 312 6.95 -8.35 4.62
N CYS A 313 5.79 -8.65 4.01
CA CYS A 313 5.72 -9.42 2.76
C CYS A 313 6.45 -8.71 1.61
N LEU A 314 6.23 -7.40 1.45
CA LEU A 314 6.94 -6.62 0.44
C LEU A 314 8.44 -6.59 0.70
N GLY A 315 8.85 -6.44 1.97
CA GLY A 315 10.24 -6.46 2.39
C GLY A 315 10.96 -7.77 2.03
N ILE A 316 10.29 -8.91 2.18
CA ILE A 316 10.82 -10.22 1.75
C ILE A 316 11.03 -10.26 0.24
N LEU A 317 10.03 -9.87 -0.54
CA LEU A 317 10.11 -9.91 -2.00
C LEU A 317 11.20 -8.97 -2.54
N THR A 318 11.28 -7.75 -2.01
CA THR A 318 12.31 -6.77 -2.42
C THR A 318 13.70 -7.20 -1.97
N SER A 319 13.84 -7.83 -0.79
CA SER A 319 15.13 -8.33 -0.29
C SER A 319 15.66 -9.49 -1.13
N MET A 320 14.82 -10.44 -1.53
CA MET A 320 15.22 -11.52 -2.42
C MET A 320 15.72 -10.99 -3.77
N PHE A 321 15.01 -10.02 -4.35
CA PHE A 321 15.43 -9.41 -5.60
C PHE A 321 16.75 -8.65 -5.45
N SER A 322 16.89 -7.83 -4.41
CA SER A 322 18.08 -7.02 -4.21
C SER A 322 19.31 -7.83 -3.87
N SER A 323 19.19 -8.86 -3.02
CA SER A 323 20.32 -9.67 -2.59
C SER A 323 20.79 -10.64 -3.68
N VAL A 324 19.89 -11.21 -4.48
CA VAL A 324 20.28 -12.23 -5.47
C VAL A 324 20.53 -11.62 -6.84
N VAL A 325 19.64 -10.74 -7.32
CA VAL A 325 19.73 -10.19 -8.68
C VAL A 325 20.61 -8.95 -8.71
N PHE A 326 20.29 -7.96 -7.87
CA PHE A 326 20.99 -6.67 -7.92
C PHE A 326 22.44 -6.79 -7.40
N SER A 327 22.67 -7.51 -6.28
CA SER A 327 24.03 -7.70 -5.76
C SER A 327 24.89 -8.51 -6.73
N ARG A 328 24.33 -9.57 -7.37
CA ARG A 328 25.02 -10.34 -8.42
C ARG A 328 25.38 -9.46 -9.61
N ALA A 329 24.49 -8.56 -10.02
CA ALA A 329 24.78 -7.61 -11.09
C ALA A 329 25.95 -6.67 -10.77
N LEU A 330 26.01 -6.15 -9.53
CA LEU A 330 27.14 -5.31 -9.06
C LEU A 330 28.45 -6.08 -9.06
N VAL A 331 28.45 -7.28 -8.52
CA VAL A 331 29.63 -8.15 -8.46
C VAL A 331 30.12 -8.49 -9.88
N ASN A 332 29.20 -8.83 -10.78
CA ASN A 332 29.52 -9.13 -12.18
C ASN A 332 30.02 -7.88 -12.94
N LEU A 333 29.47 -6.70 -12.66
CA LEU A 333 29.92 -5.46 -13.27
C LEU A 333 31.38 -5.13 -12.91
N TRP A 334 31.77 -5.43 -11.68
CA TRP A 334 33.12 -5.16 -11.19
C TRP A 334 34.11 -6.27 -11.57
N TYR A 335 33.79 -7.52 -11.25
CA TYR A 335 34.70 -8.65 -11.45
C TYR A 335 34.60 -9.28 -12.83
N GLY A 336 33.47 -9.19 -13.52
CA GLY A 336 33.25 -9.76 -14.85
C GLY A 336 34.06 -9.09 -15.97
N ARG A 337 34.59 -7.88 -15.74
CA ARG A 337 35.48 -7.19 -16.70
C ARG A 337 36.92 -7.75 -16.70
N GLN A 338 37.29 -8.55 -15.70
CA GLN A 338 38.64 -9.07 -15.56
C GLN A 338 38.73 -10.48 -16.16
N LYS A 339 39.59 -10.67 -17.17
CA LYS A 339 39.74 -11.96 -17.86
C LYS A 339 40.25 -13.11 -16.96
N LYS A 340 41.11 -12.82 -15.95
CA LYS A 340 41.57 -13.75 -14.92
C LYS A 340 41.62 -13.04 -13.58
N LEU A 341 40.79 -13.46 -12.63
CA LEU A 341 40.81 -12.98 -11.24
C LEU A 341 41.90 -13.74 -10.49
N LYS A 342 42.87 -13.03 -9.92
CA LYS A 342 43.88 -13.61 -9.03
C LYS A 342 43.39 -13.78 -7.60
N SER A 343 42.53 -12.84 -7.15
CA SER A 343 41.94 -12.87 -5.80
C SER A 343 40.65 -12.12 -5.77
N VAL A 344 39.81 -12.35 -4.77
CA VAL A 344 38.56 -11.65 -4.50
C VAL A 344 38.67 -10.94 -3.16
N SER A 345 38.25 -9.69 -3.12
CA SER A 345 38.23 -8.87 -1.87
C SER A 345 36.94 -9.15 -1.09
N ILE A 346 36.99 -10.21 -0.25
CA ILE A 346 35.84 -10.70 0.54
C ILE A 346 36.23 -10.84 2.05
N GLY A 347 37.27 -10.16 2.49
CA GLY A 347 37.82 -10.26 3.83
C GLY A 347 38.65 -11.51 4.06
N GLN A 348 38.86 -11.90 5.31
CA GLN A 348 39.72 -13.05 5.64
C GLN A 348 39.06 -14.37 5.26
N VAL A 349 39.70 -15.13 4.38
CA VAL A 349 39.38 -16.51 4.06
C VAL A 349 40.24 -17.39 4.93
N TRP A 350 39.73 -17.79 6.12
CA TRP A 350 40.46 -18.66 7.01
C TRP A 350 40.65 -20.04 6.35
N ARG A 351 41.91 -20.53 6.30
CA ARG A 351 42.26 -21.89 5.86
C ARG A 351 42.83 -22.61 7.06
N PRO A 352 42.41 -23.88 7.34
CA PRO A 352 43.06 -24.68 8.37
C PRO A 352 44.54 -24.86 8.01
N GLU A 353 45.43 -24.78 9.00
CA GLU A 353 46.84 -25.10 8.83
C GLU A 353 46.97 -26.55 8.38
N GLY A 354 47.58 -26.79 7.20
CA GLY A 354 47.74 -28.12 6.63
C GLY A 354 46.86 -28.45 5.41
N ALA A 355 45.98 -27.57 4.97
CA ALA A 355 45.26 -27.73 3.69
C ALA A 355 46.25 -27.46 2.52
N GLU A 356 46.79 -28.52 1.91
CA GLU A 356 47.58 -28.44 0.67
C GLU A 356 46.74 -27.74 -0.40
N VAL A 357 47.32 -26.69 -0.98
CA VAL A 357 46.75 -26.04 -2.19
C VAL A 357 46.87 -27.10 -3.31
N PRO A 358 45.78 -27.58 -3.91
CA PRO A 358 45.89 -28.38 -5.10
C PRO A 358 46.73 -27.58 -6.10
N ALA A 359 47.85 -28.14 -6.49
CA ALA A 359 48.72 -27.55 -7.51
C ALA A 359 47.85 -27.25 -8.73
N THR A 360 47.81 -26.00 -9.14
CA THR A 360 47.26 -25.65 -10.44
C THR A 360 47.97 -26.47 -11.48
N THR A 361 47.31 -27.49 -11.98
CA THR A 361 47.74 -28.23 -13.15
C THR A 361 47.64 -27.22 -14.31
N ASP A 362 48.74 -26.51 -14.52
CA ASP A 362 49.02 -25.87 -15.81
C ASP A 362 49.28 -27.04 -16.78
N ALA A 363 48.23 -27.45 -17.45
CA ALA A 363 48.35 -28.40 -18.54
C ALA A 363 47.64 -27.80 -19.75
N ALA A 364 48.51 -27.38 -20.67
CA ALA A 364 48.37 -27.25 -22.11
C ALA A 364 47.13 -26.53 -22.70
#